data_d4d88f07e25788ed8f5362aa2768607a
#
_entry.id   d4d88f07e25788ed8f5362aa2768607a
#
_cell.length_a   1.000
_cell.length_b   1.000
_cell.length_c   1.000
_cell.angle_alpha   90.00
_cell.angle_beta   90.00
_cell.angle_gamma   90.00
#
_symmetry.space_group_name_H-M   'P 1'
#
loop_
_entity.id
_entity.type
_entity.pdbx_description
1 polymer ?
#
loop_
_entity_poly.entity_id
_entity_poly.type
_entity_poly.pdbx_seq_one_letter_code
_entity_poly.pdbx_strand_id
1 'polypeptide(L)'
;MHPDHHIIRAHKVSSCCNAGLLRPASRRIQRTQKAQGAKTKMSTASHYVCDLNGMDWQVAQDFEANFRWEYDDGRESLLKLYRKGKRQQWDSDTRIDWSQDLDPENPAGMPDEMIAIYGSPVWNRLDEKGRTRIRHHVQAWQISQFLHGEQGALVCTAKIVQQVPGIDAKFYAATQVMDEARHVEAFSRLLHEKYELVYPINPYLKSLIEDTLRDSRWDMTYLGMQVLIEGVALAAFGLIRDYARNPLSKSVTAYVMQDEARHVAFGRLALRDYYPQLTDKERDEREEFVVEGCYLLRDRFLADEVWECLGLPVAECKEWVDHSELMRVYRTSLFSRIVPTIRDIGLWGPRIRKAYADMGILGFAEGDVEGMGLRDEVVARELDVRLAEIKSTAEQAAATA
;
A
#
# COMPACT_ATOMS: atom_id res chain seq x y z
N MET A 1 -17.19 26.52 27.47
CA MET A 1 -18.04 25.57 26.80
C MET A 1 -17.13 24.75 25.87
N HIS A 2 -16.73 23.54 26.28
CA HIS A 2 -15.92 22.64 25.48
C HIS A 2 -16.81 21.99 24.42
N PRO A 3 -16.40 21.88 23.17
CA PRO A 3 -17.08 21.00 22.21
C PRO A 3 -16.63 19.57 22.48
N ASP A 4 -17.63 18.71 22.65
CA ASP A 4 -17.45 17.27 22.78
C ASP A 4 -16.75 16.71 21.54
N HIS A 5 -15.54 16.22 21.71
CA HIS A 5 -14.89 15.36 20.76
C HIS A 5 -15.65 14.04 20.75
N HIS A 6 -16.32 13.74 19.64
CA HIS A 6 -16.80 12.39 19.36
C HIS A 6 -15.60 11.45 19.37
N ILE A 7 -15.40 10.82 20.50
CA ILE A 7 -14.43 9.72 20.67
C ILE A 7 -14.89 8.60 19.76
N ILE A 8 -14.16 8.36 18.69
CA ILE A 8 -14.28 7.14 17.89
C ILE A 8 -14.15 6.00 18.88
N ARG A 9 -15.22 5.22 19.06
CA ARG A 9 -15.19 4.00 19.86
C ARG A 9 -14.23 3.03 19.15
N ALA A 10 -13.00 3.02 19.60
CA ALA A 10 -12.08 1.93 19.33
C ALA A 10 -12.75 0.66 19.84
N HIS A 11 -13.27 -0.15 18.94
CA HIS A 11 -13.65 -1.50 19.30
C HIS A 11 -12.40 -2.16 19.87
N LYS A 12 -12.48 -2.62 21.11
CA LYS A 12 -11.44 -3.44 21.73
C LYS A 12 -11.14 -4.59 20.77
N VAL A 13 -10.04 -4.48 20.07
CA VAL A 13 -9.46 -5.60 19.34
C VAL A 13 -9.00 -6.58 20.42
N SER A 14 -9.66 -7.71 20.51
CA SER A 14 -9.23 -8.80 21.38
C SER A 14 -7.82 -9.19 20.97
N SER A 15 -6.87 -9.04 21.88
CA SER A 15 -5.48 -9.42 21.73
C SER A 15 -5.38 -10.87 21.22
N CYS A 16 -4.98 -11.07 19.99
CA CYS A 16 -4.73 -12.38 19.37
C CYS A 16 -3.33 -12.92 19.64
N CYS A 17 -2.63 -12.44 20.66
CA CYS A 17 -1.36 -12.98 21.08
C CYS A 17 -1.48 -13.75 22.39
N ASN A 18 -2.08 -14.97 22.33
CA ASN A 18 -1.87 -15.93 23.41
C ASN A 18 -0.48 -16.53 23.27
N ALA A 19 0.38 -16.25 24.25
CA ALA A 19 1.71 -16.79 24.36
C ALA A 19 1.65 -18.32 24.58
N GLY A 20 1.65 -19.06 23.49
CA GLY A 20 1.87 -20.51 23.47
C GLY A 20 3.37 -20.79 23.45
N LEU A 21 3.89 -21.28 24.56
CA LEU A 21 5.26 -21.73 24.79
C LEU A 21 5.80 -22.59 23.62
N LEU A 22 6.84 -22.14 22.97
CA LEU A 22 7.64 -22.93 22.04
C LEU A 22 8.34 -24.08 22.77
N ARG A 23 7.92 -25.31 22.49
CA ARG A 23 8.68 -26.51 22.86
C ARG A 23 9.65 -26.85 21.72
N PRO A 24 10.91 -27.18 22.01
CA PRO A 24 11.86 -27.61 20.98
C PRO A 24 11.57 -29.06 20.59
N ALA A 25 11.23 -29.27 19.32
CA ALA A 25 11.08 -30.61 18.75
C ALA A 25 12.38 -31.03 18.06
N SER A 26 13.26 -31.73 18.79
CA SER A 26 14.31 -32.54 18.19
C SER A 26 13.70 -33.91 17.79
N ARG A 27 13.53 -34.17 16.49
CA ARG A 27 13.42 -35.56 15.98
C ARG A 27 14.21 -35.69 14.69
N ARG A 28 15.24 -36.59 14.77
CA ARG A 28 15.97 -37.19 13.67
C ARG A 28 14.97 -37.84 12.68
N ILE A 29 15.06 -37.47 11.42
CA ILE A 29 14.38 -38.18 10.33
C ILE A 29 15.41 -38.98 9.57
N GLN A 30 15.19 -40.33 9.54
CA GLN A 30 15.92 -41.27 8.72
C GLN A 30 15.55 -41.04 7.24
N ARG A 31 16.60 -40.97 6.39
CA ARG A 31 16.47 -40.96 4.92
C ARG A 31 15.95 -42.31 4.44
N THR A 32 14.83 -42.31 3.75
CA THR A 32 14.49 -43.34 2.76
C THR A 32 14.28 -42.67 1.41
N GLN A 33 14.88 -43.25 0.40
CA GLN A 33 14.92 -42.76 -0.98
C GLN A 33 13.67 -43.10 -1.77
N LYS A 34 13.37 -42.16 -2.71
CA LYS A 34 12.58 -42.33 -3.96
C LYS A 34 11.06 -42.35 -3.89
N ALA A 35 10.47 -41.19 -4.22
CA ALA A 35 9.42 -41.11 -5.24
C ALA A 35 9.46 -39.69 -5.84
N GLN A 36 9.63 -39.60 -7.17
CA GLN A 36 9.31 -38.37 -7.91
C GLN A 36 7.81 -38.14 -7.77
N GLY A 37 7.42 -37.13 -6.99
CA GLY A 37 6.04 -36.74 -6.75
C GLY A 37 5.95 -35.24 -6.71
N ALA A 38 4.94 -34.73 -7.34
CA ALA A 38 4.57 -33.31 -7.39
C ALA A 38 4.97 -32.56 -6.11
N LYS A 39 5.66 -31.43 -6.28
CA LYS A 39 5.92 -30.49 -5.17
C LYS A 39 4.57 -30.10 -4.59
N THR A 40 4.19 -30.70 -3.46
CA THR A 40 3.08 -30.22 -2.66
C THR A 40 3.46 -28.80 -2.27
N LYS A 41 2.75 -27.79 -2.78
CA LYS A 41 2.90 -26.39 -2.30
C LYS A 41 2.76 -26.44 -0.78
N MET A 42 3.82 -26.15 -0.03
CA MET A 42 3.71 -25.96 1.41
C MET A 42 2.67 -24.87 1.67
N SER A 43 1.79 -25.10 2.63
CA SER A 43 0.80 -24.09 3.02
C SER A 43 1.53 -22.82 3.47
N THR A 44 1.25 -21.71 2.84
CA THR A 44 1.81 -20.39 3.19
C THR A 44 1.31 -19.87 4.54
N ALA A 45 0.34 -20.54 5.15
CA ALA A 45 -0.19 -20.21 6.49
C ALA A 45 0.89 -20.19 7.59
N SER A 46 1.98 -20.96 7.43
CA SER A 46 3.10 -20.97 8.39
C SER A 46 3.93 -19.68 8.40
N HIS A 47 3.82 -18.83 7.39
CA HIS A 47 4.55 -17.56 7.30
C HIS A 47 3.84 -16.42 8.06
N TYR A 48 2.57 -16.59 8.42
CA TYR A 48 1.82 -15.57 9.15
C TYR A 48 2.21 -15.53 10.62
N VAL A 49 2.33 -14.33 11.17
CA VAL A 49 2.63 -14.10 12.60
C VAL A 49 1.49 -14.50 13.54
N CYS A 50 0.31 -14.83 13.01
CA CYS A 50 -0.89 -15.20 13.74
C CYS A 50 -1.64 -16.33 13.04
N ASP A 51 -2.58 -16.96 13.77
CA ASP A 51 -3.50 -17.92 13.18
C ASP A 51 -4.50 -17.22 12.24
N LEU A 52 -4.61 -17.71 11.00
CA LEU A 52 -5.53 -17.16 10.00
C LEU A 52 -6.98 -17.61 10.17
N ASN A 53 -7.27 -18.54 11.07
CA ASN A 53 -8.62 -19.02 11.30
C ASN A 53 -9.55 -17.89 11.74
N GLY A 54 -10.59 -17.62 10.93
CA GLY A 54 -11.57 -16.55 11.19
C GLY A 54 -11.08 -15.14 10.88
N MET A 55 -9.97 -14.98 10.15
CA MET A 55 -9.47 -13.68 9.72
C MET A 55 -10.12 -13.17 8.42
N ASP A 56 -10.80 -14.05 7.67
CA ASP A 56 -11.60 -13.62 6.54
C ASP A 56 -12.70 -12.67 7.00
N TRP A 57 -12.89 -11.59 6.25
CA TRP A 57 -13.99 -10.67 6.54
C TRP A 57 -14.82 -10.38 5.29
N GLN A 58 -16.05 -9.96 5.51
CA GLN A 58 -16.99 -9.60 4.47
C GLN A 58 -17.46 -8.17 4.68
N VAL A 59 -17.58 -7.42 3.60
CA VAL A 59 -18.13 -6.07 3.59
C VAL A 59 -19.41 -6.10 2.79
N ALA A 60 -20.55 -5.89 3.46
CA ALA A 60 -21.84 -5.74 2.76
C ALA A 60 -21.82 -4.44 1.95
N GLN A 61 -22.30 -4.52 0.72
CA GLN A 61 -22.38 -3.39 -0.21
C GLN A 61 -23.80 -3.24 -0.68
N ASP A 62 -24.27 -1.99 -0.77
CA ASP A 62 -25.60 -1.62 -1.26
C ASP A 62 -25.44 -0.61 -2.39
N PHE A 63 -25.40 -1.08 -3.64
CA PHE A 63 -25.28 -0.25 -4.82
C PHE A 63 -25.91 -0.89 -6.06
N GLU A 64 -26.21 -0.06 -7.05
CA GLU A 64 -26.72 -0.49 -8.35
C GLU A 64 -25.62 -0.54 -9.41
N ALA A 65 -25.65 -1.57 -10.27
CA ALA A 65 -24.79 -1.62 -11.45
C ALA A 65 -25.36 -0.75 -12.57
N ASN A 66 -24.53 0.14 -13.11
CA ASN A 66 -24.91 1.07 -14.15
C ASN A 66 -24.53 0.56 -15.55
N PHE A 67 -25.48 0.58 -16.48
CA PHE A 67 -25.28 0.26 -17.90
C PHE A 67 -25.46 1.51 -18.76
N ARG A 68 -24.70 1.61 -19.86
CA ARG A 68 -24.78 2.70 -20.85
C ARG A 68 -24.93 2.11 -22.25
N TRP A 69 -25.67 2.83 -23.10
CA TRP A 69 -25.84 2.49 -24.53
C TRP A 69 -24.95 3.34 -25.45
N GLU A 70 -24.38 4.42 -24.93
CA GLU A 70 -23.51 5.34 -25.66
C GLU A 70 -22.06 4.87 -25.47
N TYR A 71 -21.52 4.20 -26.47
CA TYR A 71 -20.18 3.60 -26.41
C TYR A 71 -19.08 4.53 -26.96
N ASP A 72 -19.47 5.59 -27.69
CA ASP A 72 -18.55 6.53 -28.34
C ASP A 72 -18.40 7.85 -27.55
N ASP A 73 -19.22 8.07 -26.52
CA ASP A 73 -19.18 9.24 -25.65
C ASP A 73 -18.22 9.04 -24.48
N GLY A 74 -16.93 9.27 -24.74
CA GLY A 74 -15.87 9.12 -23.74
C GLY A 74 -14.97 10.34 -23.63
N ARG A 75 -14.62 10.70 -22.36
CA ARG A 75 -13.65 11.77 -22.09
C ARG A 75 -12.27 11.34 -22.58
N GLU A 76 -11.67 12.11 -23.46
CA GLU A 76 -10.38 11.78 -24.06
C GLU A 76 -9.25 11.61 -23.02
N SER A 77 -9.33 12.33 -21.90
CA SER A 77 -8.39 12.17 -20.78
C SER A 77 -8.39 10.76 -20.21
N LEU A 78 -9.56 10.18 -19.96
CA LEU A 78 -9.70 8.82 -19.44
C LEU A 78 -9.41 7.75 -20.49
N LEU A 79 -9.80 7.99 -21.75
CA LEU A 79 -9.48 7.10 -22.87
C LEU A 79 -7.94 7.05 -23.14
N LYS A 80 -7.25 8.15 -22.94
CA LYS A 80 -5.76 8.16 -23.00
C LYS A 80 -5.15 7.29 -21.90
N LEU A 81 -5.65 7.39 -20.67
CA LEU A 81 -5.20 6.52 -19.57
C LEU A 81 -5.48 5.05 -19.88
N TYR A 82 -6.69 4.72 -20.38
CA TYR A 82 -7.05 3.36 -20.80
C TYR A 82 -6.10 2.81 -21.87
N ARG A 83 -5.87 3.59 -22.95
CA ARG A 83 -4.94 3.17 -24.02
C ARG A 83 -3.52 2.97 -23.49
N LYS A 84 -3.09 3.82 -22.54
CA LYS A 84 -1.78 3.73 -21.89
C LYS A 84 -1.72 2.48 -21.00
N GLY A 85 -2.71 2.25 -20.12
CA GLY A 85 -2.79 1.07 -19.27
C GLY A 85 -2.71 -0.24 -20.07
N LYS A 86 -3.46 -0.35 -21.17
CA LYS A 86 -3.38 -1.53 -22.06
C LYS A 86 -1.98 -1.77 -22.63
N ARG A 87 -1.26 -0.73 -23.01
CA ARG A 87 0.09 -0.87 -23.61
C ARG A 87 1.18 -1.13 -22.59
N GLN A 88 0.95 -0.75 -21.34
CA GLN A 88 1.93 -0.87 -20.26
C GLN A 88 1.66 -2.07 -19.34
N GLN A 89 0.80 -3.00 -19.75
CA GLN A 89 0.64 -4.27 -19.05
C GLN A 89 1.97 -5.02 -19.03
N TRP A 90 2.27 -5.63 -17.92
CA TRP A 90 3.49 -6.41 -17.73
C TRP A 90 3.17 -7.70 -16.96
N ASP A 91 4.09 -8.62 -17.00
CA ASP A 91 4.02 -9.92 -16.37
C ASP A 91 5.08 -10.00 -15.27
N SER A 92 4.68 -10.38 -14.06
CA SER A 92 5.56 -10.41 -12.89
C SER A 92 6.66 -11.46 -13.00
N ASP A 93 6.41 -12.56 -13.72
CA ASP A 93 7.39 -13.64 -13.92
C ASP A 93 8.53 -13.23 -14.86
N THR A 94 8.25 -12.34 -15.81
CA THR A 94 9.22 -11.95 -16.85
C THR A 94 9.92 -10.63 -16.57
N ARG A 95 9.23 -9.67 -15.95
CA ARG A 95 9.75 -8.32 -15.70
C ARG A 95 10.58 -8.23 -14.41
N ILE A 96 10.25 -9.02 -13.40
CA ILE A 96 10.94 -9.02 -12.11
C ILE A 96 11.95 -10.16 -12.05
N ASP A 97 13.16 -9.86 -11.62
CA ASP A 97 14.19 -10.89 -11.42
C ASP A 97 14.05 -11.55 -10.04
N TRP A 98 13.23 -12.59 -10.01
CA TRP A 98 12.97 -13.36 -8.79
C TRP A 98 14.13 -14.27 -8.35
N SER A 99 15.21 -14.39 -9.13
CA SER A 99 16.40 -15.14 -8.74
C SER A 99 17.21 -14.45 -7.64
N GLN A 100 16.98 -13.17 -7.44
CA GLN A 100 17.66 -12.39 -6.42
C GLN A 100 17.15 -12.72 -5.02
N ASP A 101 18.08 -12.81 -4.07
CA ASP A 101 17.77 -13.07 -2.67
C ASP A 101 17.74 -11.78 -1.85
N LEU A 102 17.05 -11.82 -0.71
CA LEU A 102 17.08 -10.77 0.28
C LEU A 102 18.21 -11.01 1.28
N ASP A 103 18.80 -9.93 1.79
CA ASP A 103 19.74 -10.01 2.91
C ASP A 103 18.97 -10.41 4.18
N PRO A 104 19.32 -11.53 4.84
CA PRO A 104 18.64 -11.97 6.06
C PRO A 104 18.77 -10.99 7.24
N GLU A 105 19.77 -10.10 7.23
CA GLU A 105 19.95 -9.11 8.28
C GLU A 105 19.21 -7.79 8.01
N ASN A 106 18.97 -7.48 6.72
CA ASN A 106 18.23 -6.29 6.29
C ASN A 106 17.61 -6.52 4.91
N PRO A 107 16.44 -7.19 4.82
CA PRO A 107 15.90 -7.71 3.55
C PRO A 107 15.84 -6.73 2.39
N ALA A 108 15.28 -5.55 2.59
CA ALA A 108 15.24 -4.50 1.56
C ALA A 108 16.51 -3.63 1.53
N GLY A 109 17.43 -3.79 2.49
CA GLY A 109 18.58 -2.91 2.63
C GLY A 109 18.21 -1.47 2.98
N MET A 110 17.14 -1.28 3.77
CA MET A 110 16.70 0.05 4.21
C MET A 110 17.62 0.60 5.31
N PRO A 111 17.87 1.94 5.34
CA PRO A 111 18.55 2.58 6.45
C PRO A 111 17.79 2.39 7.78
N ASP A 112 18.50 2.21 8.88
CA ASP A 112 17.90 2.05 10.21
C ASP A 112 17.08 3.26 10.64
N GLU A 113 17.41 4.45 10.16
CA GLU A 113 16.68 5.70 10.36
C GLU A 113 15.23 5.65 9.85
N MET A 114 14.93 4.72 8.95
CA MET A 114 13.56 4.49 8.44
C MET A 114 12.72 3.61 9.37
N ILE A 115 13.32 3.08 10.44
CA ILE A 115 12.59 2.27 11.43
C ILE A 115 11.98 3.19 12.48
N ALA A 116 10.67 3.04 12.70
CA ALA A 116 9.87 3.96 13.51
C ALA A 116 10.42 4.20 14.93
N ILE A 117 11.07 3.21 15.53
CA ILE A 117 11.64 3.32 16.88
C ILE A 117 13.17 3.57 16.88
N TYR A 118 13.76 3.88 15.71
CA TYR A 118 15.18 4.20 15.64
C TYR A 118 15.57 5.34 16.61
N GLY A 119 16.69 5.17 17.32
CA GLY A 119 17.20 6.14 18.30
C GLY A 119 16.44 6.17 19.63
N SER A 120 15.33 5.43 19.77
CA SER A 120 14.58 5.35 21.03
C SER A 120 15.37 4.65 22.15
N PRO A 121 14.98 4.83 23.41
CA PRO A 121 15.52 4.02 24.50
C PRO A 121 15.31 2.52 24.30
N VAL A 122 14.21 2.12 23.65
CA VAL A 122 13.94 0.72 23.30
C VAL A 122 14.96 0.22 22.29
N TRP A 123 15.16 0.93 21.17
CA TRP A 123 16.14 0.60 20.15
C TRP A 123 17.59 0.53 20.69
N ASN A 124 17.97 1.50 21.53
CA ASN A 124 19.31 1.61 22.05
C ASN A 124 19.69 0.50 23.04
N ARG A 125 18.71 -0.16 23.67
CA ARG A 125 18.93 -1.33 24.55
C ARG A 125 19.10 -2.64 23.80
N LEU A 126 18.82 -2.68 22.49
CA LEU A 126 18.90 -3.90 21.69
C LEU A 126 20.33 -4.17 21.22
N ASP A 127 20.69 -5.45 21.23
CA ASP A 127 21.85 -5.96 20.51
C ASP A 127 21.58 -6.03 18.99
N GLU A 128 22.59 -6.36 18.20
CA GLU A 128 22.46 -6.44 16.75
C GLU A 128 21.45 -7.50 16.31
N LYS A 129 21.37 -8.62 17.02
CA LYS A 129 20.36 -9.65 16.74
C LYS A 129 18.94 -9.14 16.95
N GLY A 130 18.70 -8.34 17.98
CA GLY A 130 17.42 -7.67 18.22
C GLY A 130 17.08 -6.67 17.11
N ARG A 131 18.06 -5.89 16.67
CA ARG A 131 17.87 -4.91 15.56
C ARG A 131 17.60 -5.60 14.23
N THR A 132 18.35 -6.66 13.90
CA THR A 132 18.08 -7.50 12.72
C THR A 132 16.67 -8.02 12.72
N ARG A 133 16.18 -8.51 13.85
CA ARG A 133 14.82 -8.99 13.97
C ARG A 133 13.78 -7.87 13.74
N ILE A 134 14.03 -6.67 14.26
CA ILE A 134 13.15 -5.51 14.01
C ILE A 134 13.15 -5.13 12.53
N ARG A 135 14.33 -5.05 11.87
CA ARG A 135 14.42 -4.75 10.43
C ARG A 135 13.55 -5.70 9.62
N HIS A 136 13.67 -7.00 9.88
CA HIS A 136 12.89 -8.01 9.17
C HIS A 136 11.38 -7.84 9.41
N HIS A 137 10.96 -7.72 10.67
CA HIS A 137 9.55 -7.61 11.03
C HIS A 137 8.89 -6.32 10.52
N VAL A 138 9.57 -5.17 10.65
CA VAL A 138 9.05 -3.88 10.17
C VAL A 138 8.90 -3.88 8.64
N GLN A 139 9.90 -4.39 7.92
CA GLN A 139 9.85 -4.44 6.46
C GLN A 139 8.79 -5.45 5.97
N ALA A 140 8.72 -6.64 6.57
CA ALA A 140 7.69 -7.63 6.25
C ALA A 140 6.29 -7.09 6.57
N TRP A 141 6.10 -6.39 7.69
CA TRP A 141 4.85 -5.72 8.03
C TRP A 141 4.47 -4.70 6.96
N GLN A 142 5.40 -3.84 6.55
CA GLN A 142 5.15 -2.81 5.55
C GLN A 142 4.71 -3.41 4.21
N ILE A 143 5.41 -4.44 3.72
CA ILE A 143 5.05 -5.14 2.48
C ILE A 143 3.71 -5.88 2.63
N SER A 144 3.40 -6.42 3.82
CA SER A 144 2.10 -7.03 4.10
C SER A 144 0.95 -6.03 4.02
N GLN A 145 1.17 -4.79 4.51
CA GLN A 145 0.15 -3.74 4.38
C GLN A 145 -0.04 -3.31 2.91
N PHE A 146 0.98 -3.37 2.08
CA PHE A 146 0.81 -3.19 0.64
C PHE A 146 -0.02 -4.32 0.05
N LEU A 147 0.35 -5.59 0.27
CA LEU A 147 -0.43 -6.74 -0.21
C LEU A 147 -1.92 -6.63 0.12
N HIS A 148 -2.25 -6.26 1.37
CA HIS A 148 -3.65 -6.12 1.79
C HIS A 148 -4.33 -4.88 1.19
N GLY A 149 -3.59 -3.80 1.01
CA GLY A 149 -4.03 -2.60 0.30
C GLY A 149 -4.38 -2.89 -1.15
N GLU A 150 -3.51 -3.62 -1.88
CA GLU A 150 -3.73 -4.03 -3.26
C GLU A 150 -4.95 -4.94 -3.42
N GLN A 151 -5.17 -5.89 -2.48
CA GLN A 151 -6.42 -6.66 -2.47
C GLN A 151 -7.64 -5.76 -2.26
N GLY A 152 -7.54 -4.76 -1.38
CA GLY A 152 -8.58 -3.73 -1.21
C GLY A 152 -8.81 -2.93 -2.49
N ALA A 153 -7.73 -2.52 -3.17
CA ALA A 153 -7.78 -1.80 -4.44
C ALA A 153 -8.42 -2.63 -5.55
N LEU A 154 -8.07 -3.92 -5.64
CA LEU A 154 -8.69 -4.86 -6.56
C LEU A 154 -10.23 -4.90 -6.41
N VAL A 155 -10.71 -5.01 -5.16
CA VAL A 155 -12.16 -5.09 -4.86
C VAL A 155 -12.84 -3.74 -5.08
N CYS A 156 -12.23 -2.63 -4.62
CA CYS A 156 -12.77 -1.28 -4.84
C CYS A 156 -12.84 -0.92 -6.32
N THR A 157 -11.84 -1.24 -7.11
CA THR A 157 -11.81 -0.95 -8.55
C THR A 157 -12.83 -1.80 -9.32
N ALA A 158 -13.04 -3.06 -8.91
CA ALA A 158 -14.12 -3.88 -9.45
C ALA A 158 -15.51 -3.28 -9.15
N LYS A 159 -15.71 -2.66 -7.99
CA LYS A 159 -16.91 -1.89 -7.65
C LYS A 159 -17.07 -0.67 -8.57
N ILE A 160 -15.98 0.07 -8.83
CA ILE A 160 -16.01 1.21 -9.77
C ILE A 160 -16.50 0.77 -11.16
N VAL A 161 -16.02 -0.37 -11.69
CA VAL A 161 -16.50 -0.90 -12.99
C VAL A 161 -18.02 -1.04 -13.02
N GLN A 162 -18.64 -1.43 -11.92
CA GLN A 162 -20.09 -1.60 -11.83
C GLN A 162 -20.83 -0.26 -11.68
N GLN A 163 -20.34 0.61 -10.79
CA GLN A 163 -21.08 1.80 -10.34
C GLN A 163 -20.93 3.03 -11.23
N VAL A 164 -19.73 3.27 -11.78
CA VAL A 164 -19.45 4.55 -12.46
C VAL A 164 -20.34 4.73 -13.68
N PRO A 165 -20.88 5.95 -13.90
CA PRO A 165 -21.86 6.16 -14.98
C PRO A 165 -21.24 6.18 -16.38
N GLY A 166 -19.97 6.60 -16.56
CA GLY A 166 -19.33 6.74 -17.86
C GLY A 166 -18.68 5.46 -18.38
N ILE A 167 -18.83 5.16 -19.68
CA ILE A 167 -18.21 3.98 -20.30
C ILE A 167 -16.69 4.08 -20.35
N ASP A 168 -16.14 5.29 -20.53
CA ASP A 168 -14.73 5.61 -20.51
C ASP A 168 -14.06 5.25 -19.18
N ALA A 169 -14.73 5.56 -18.08
CA ALA A 169 -14.28 5.21 -16.74
C ALA A 169 -14.34 3.70 -16.48
N LYS A 170 -15.40 3.01 -16.99
CA LYS A 170 -15.47 1.53 -16.91
C LYS A 170 -14.31 0.86 -17.65
N PHE A 171 -13.94 1.38 -18.82
CA PHE A 171 -12.80 0.86 -19.59
C PHE A 171 -11.49 0.99 -18.84
N TYR A 172 -11.24 2.17 -18.26
CA TYR A 172 -10.02 2.35 -17.49
C TYR A 172 -10.01 1.50 -16.19
N ALA A 173 -11.11 1.51 -15.45
CA ALA A 173 -11.22 0.72 -14.23
C ALA A 173 -10.99 -0.79 -14.50
N ALA A 174 -11.45 -1.32 -15.65
CA ALA A 174 -11.18 -2.70 -16.02
C ALA A 174 -9.69 -2.99 -16.25
N THR A 175 -8.91 -2.04 -16.77
CA THR A 175 -7.44 -2.18 -16.87
C THR A 175 -6.78 -2.10 -15.51
N GLN A 176 -7.27 -1.24 -14.63
CA GLN A 176 -6.79 -1.13 -13.25
C GLN A 176 -7.06 -2.41 -12.46
N VAL A 177 -8.22 -3.05 -12.58
CA VAL A 177 -8.50 -4.36 -11.95
C VAL A 177 -7.42 -5.39 -12.31
N MET A 178 -6.94 -5.38 -13.55
CA MET A 178 -5.85 -6.27 -13.99
C MET A 178 -4.49 -5.87 -13.39
N ASP A 179 -4.24 -4.57 -13.26
CA ASP A 179 -3.02 -4.06 -12.61
C ASP A 179 -3.01 -4.48 -11.13
N GLU A 180 -4.11 -4.29 -10.38
CA GLU A 180 -4.23 -4.66 -8.96
C GLU A 180 -4.07 -6.18 -8.72
N ALA A 181 -4.61 -7.01 -9.60
CA ALA A 181 -4.42 -8.47 -9.52
C ALA A 181 -2.95 -8.84 -9.62
N ARG A 182 -2.19 -8.19 -10.49
CA ARG A 182 -0.75 -8.39 -10.66
C ARG A 182 0.06 -7.84 -9.47
N HIS A 183 -0.36 -6.72 -8.88
CA HIS A 183 0.26 -6.16 -7.68
C HIS A 183 0.10 -7.12 -6.49
N VAL A 184 -1.10 -7.66 -6.28
CA VAL A 184 -1.36 -8.71 -5.27
C VAL A 184 -0.44 -9.91 -5.51
N GLU A 185 -0.31 -10.39 -6.76
CA GLU A 185 0.58 -11.49 -7.12
C GLU A 185 2.03 -11.16 -6.76
N ALA A 186 2.55 -10.00 -7.16
CA ALA A 186 3.94 -9.61 -6.94
C ALA A 186 4.28 -9.46 -5.44
N PHE A 187 3.44 -8.76 -4.66
CA PHE A 187 3.67 -8.62 -3.22
C PHE A 187 3.46 -9.93 -2.45
N SER A 188 2.49 -10.75 -2.85
CA SER A 188 2.28 -12.08 -2.28
C SER A 188 3.53 -12.96 -2.49
N ARG A 189 4.08 -12.97 -3.70
CA ARG A 189 5.28 -13.71 -4.01
C ARG A 189 6.49 -13.21 -3.23
N LEU A 190 6.68 -11.89 -3.15
CA LEU A 190 7.76 -11.26 -2.38
C LEU A 190 7.71 -11.69 -0.91
N LEU A 191 6.52 -11.65 -0.29
CA LEU A 191 6.34 -12.03 1.11
C LEU A 191 6.54 -13.53 1.35
N HIS A 192 5.93 -14.39 0.52
CA HIS A 192 5.93 -15.82 0.78
C HIS A 192 7.20 -16.54 0.33
N GLU A 193 7.87 -16.06 -0.74
CA GLU A 193 9.06 -16.71 -1.27
C GLU A 193 10.36 -16.08 -0.74
N LYS A 194 10.32 -14.81 -0.28
CA LYS A 194 11.54 -14.07 0.06
C LYS A 194 11.59 -13.61 1.51
N TYR A 195 10.52 -13.02 2.04
CA TYR A 195 10.48 -12.63 3.45
C TYR A 195 10.14 -13.79 4.39
N GLU A 196 9.34 -14.75 3.93
CA GLU A 196 8.78 -15.88 4.71
C GLU A 196 8.10 -15.41 6.02
N LEU A 197 7.59 -14.19 6.02
CA LEU A 197 6.97 -13.53 7.16
C LEU A 197 5.84 -12.62 6.68
N VAL A 198 4.62 -12.84 7.15
CA VAL A 198 3.43 -12.08 6.75
C VAL A 198 2.66 -11.60 7.98
N TYR A 199 2.28 -10.34 7.97
CA TYR A 199 1.42 -9.72 8.98
C TYR A 199 -0.03 -9.64 8.50
N PRO A 200 -1.02 -9.66 9.42
CA PRO A 200 -2.40 -9.35 9.08
C PRO A 200 -2.56 -7.89 8.65
N ILE A 201 -3.72 -7.58 8.07
CA ILE A 201 -4.06 -6.20 7.73
C ILE A 201 -4.12 -5.33 9.00
N ASN A 202 -3.52 -4.16 8.93
CA ASN A 202 -3.60 -3.16 10.01
C ASN A 202 -5.05 -2.69 10.22
N PRO A 203 -5.54 -2.57 11.47
CA PRO A 203 -6.93 -2.20 11.74
C PRO A 203 -7.37 -0.86 11.12
N TYR A 204 -6.49 0.13 11.08
CA TYR A 204 -6.81 1.44 10.48
C TYR A 204 -6.98 1.35 8.96
N LEU A 205 -6.09 0.60 8.28
CA LEU A 205 -6.23 0.34 6.85
C LEU A 205 -7.50 -0.43 6.55
N LYS A 206 -7.79 -1.47 7.34
CA LYS A 206 -9.02 -2.25 7.22
C LYS A 206 -10.26 -1.37 7.34
N SER A 207 -10.32 -0.51 8.36
CA SER A 207 -11.46 0.41 8.56
C SER A 207 -11.66 1.32 7.35
N LEU A 208 -10.60 1.93 6.82
CA LEU A 208 -10.71 2.82 5.67
C LEU A 208 -11.19 2.08 4.40
N ILE A 209 -10.71 0.86 4.16
CA ILE A 209 -11.18 0.02 3.05
C ILE A 209 -12.67 -0.32 3.23
N GLU A 210 -13.07 -0.70 4.44
CA GLU A 210 -14.46 -1.02 4.74
C GLU A 210 -15.39 0.18 4.52
N ASP A 211 -15.01 1.36 5.00
CA ASP A 211 -15.80 2.58 4.85
C ASP A 211 -15.92 2.98 3.36
N THR A 212 -14.82 2.84 2.61
CA THR A 212 -14.80 3.06 1.15
C THR A 212 -15.73 2.08 0.42
N LEU A 213 -15.79 0.83 0.84
CA LEU A 213 -16.63 -0.19 0.20
C LEU A 213 -18.11 -0.08 0.59
N ARG A 214 -18.42 0.34 1.83
CA ARG A 214 -19.81 0.49 2.31
C ARG A 214 -20.55 1.67 1.69
N ASP A 215 -19.83 2.73 1.35
CA ASP A 215 -20.47 3.91 0.75
C ASP A 215 -21.05 3.58 -0.62
N SER A 216 -22.35 3.83 -0.82
CA SER A 216 -23.07 3.52 -2.06
C SER A 216 -22.79 4.52 -3.19
N ARG A 217 -22.17 5.65 -2.90
CA ARG A 217 -21.84 6.69 -3.89
C ARG A 217 -20.56 6.34 -4.64
N TRP A 218 -20.62 6.32 -5.94
CA TRP A 218 -19.50 5.91 -6.78
C TRP A 218 -18.23 6.75 -6.60
N ASP A 219 -18.39 8.05 -6.37
CA ASP A 219 -17.27 8.99 -6.18
C ASP A 219 -16.51 8.76 -4.87
N MET A 220 -17.19 8.25 -3.84
CA MET A 220 -16.56 7.93 -2.55
C MET A 220 -15.57 6.77 -2.68
N THR A 221 -15.83 5.83 -3.59
CA THR A 221 -14.87 4.76 -3.88
C THR A 221 -13.59 5.31 -4.50
N TYR A 222 -13.69 6.26 -5.43
CA TYR A 222 -12.51 6.95 -5.98
C TYR A 222 -11.76 7.74 -4.90
N LEU A 223 -12.49 8.46 -4.08
CA LEU A 223 -11.91 9.32 -3.04
C LEU A 223 -11.15 8.49 -2.01
N GLY A 224 -11.74 7.40 -1.54
CA GLY A 224 -11.14 6.52 -0.55
C GLY A 224 -9.97 5.71 -1.12
N MET A 225 -10.12 5.11 -2.29
CA MET A 225 -9.11 4.23 -2.86
C MET A 225 -8.07 5.02 -3.68
N GLN A 226 -8.43 5.57 -4.83
CA GLN A 226 -7.46 6.17 -5.75
C GLN A 226 -6.79 7.44 -5.18
N VAL A 227 -7.49 8.22 -4.35
CA VAL A 227 -6.91 9.47 -3.81
C VAL A 227 -6.22 9.24 -2.48
N LEU A 228 -6.88 8.59 -1.50
CA LEU A 228 -6.34 8.45 -0.15
C LEU A 228 -5.39 7.25 -0.03
N ILE A 229 -5.85 6.03 -0.31
CA ILE A 229 -5.08 4.81 -0.06
C ILE A 229 -3.91 4.70 -1.06
N GLU A 230 -4.17 4.79 -2.36
CA GLU A 230 -3.13 4.74 -3.39
C GLU A 230 -2.23 5.98 -3.36
N GLY A 231 -2.77 7.15 -2.97
CA GLY A 231 -1.97 8.36 -2.76
C GLY A 231 -0.90 8.20 -1.68
N VAL A 232 -1.23 7.56 -0.54
CA VAL A 232 -0.24 7.21 0.49
C VAL A 232 0.70 6.10 0.00
N ALA A 233 0.17 5.09 -0.70
CA ALA A 233 0.96 4.00 -1.25
C ALA A 233 2.06 4.51 -2.19
N LEU A 234 1.73 5.41 -3.13
CA LEU A 234 2.70 6.06 -4.02
C LEU A 234 3.85 6.74 -3.27
N ALA A 235 3.54 7.46 -2.19
CA ALA A 235 4.59 8.11 -1.40
C ALA A 235 5.46 7.08 -0.67
N ALA A 236 4.87 6.02 -0.11
CA ALA A 236 5.59 4.95 0.57
C ALA A 236 6.45 4.12 -0.39
N PHE A 237 5.94 3.78 -1.57
CA PHE A 237 6.71 3.11 -2.63
C PHE A 237 7.89 3.96 -3.08
N GLY A 238 7.70 5.27 -3.22
CA GLY A 238 8.77 6.21 -3.55
C GLY A 238 9.92 6.14 -2.54
N LEU A 239 9.62 6.07 -1.25
CA LEU A 239 10.64 5.93 -0.21
C LEU A 239 11.40 4.60 -0.33
N ILE A 240 10.70 3.48 -0.55
CA ILE A 240 11.38 2.19 -0.74
C ILE A 240 12.22 2.22 -2.01
N ARG A 241 11.66 2.67 -3.14
CA ARG A 241 12.40 2.81 -4.41
C ARG A 241 13.70 3.60 -4.24
N ASP A 242 13.66 4.70 -3.49
CA ASP A 242 14.78 5.63 -3.39
C ASP A 242 15.82 5.17 -2.36
N TYR A 243 15.40 4.55 -1.25
CA TYR A 243 16.28 4.19 -0.13
C TYR A 243 16.65 2.71 -0.06
N ALA A 244 15.85 1.79 -0.59
CA ALA A 244 16.18 0.37 -0.59
C ALA A 244 17.47 0.13 -1.40
N ARG A 245 18.36 -0.71 -0.86
CA ARG A 245 19.57 -1.15 -1.56
C ARG A 245 19.36 -2.47 -2.30
N ASN A 246 18.44 -3.28 -1.84
CA ASN A 246 18.12 -4.55 -2.49
C ASN A 246 17.42 -4.32 -3.84
N PRO A 247 17.97 -4.84 -4.97
CA PRO A 247 17.42 -4.58 -6.30
C PRO A 247 16.04 -5.19 -6.53
N LEU A 248 15.73 -6.35 -5.91
CA LEU A 248 14.43 -6.98 -6.02
C LEU A 248 13.34 -6.11 -5.36
N SER A 249 13.55 -5.69 -4.11
CA SER A 249 12.62 -4.81 -3.40
C SER A 249 12.41 -3.50 -4.16
N LYS A 250 13.48 -2.93 -4.73
CA LYS A 250 13.43 -1.69 -5.53
C LYS A 250 12.62 -1.88 -6.81
N SER A 251 12.84 -2.97 -7.56
CA SER A 251 12.16 -3.21 -8.83
C SER A 251 10.67 -3.48 -8.65
N VAL A 252 10.29 -4.33 -7.68
CA VAL A 252 8.87 -4.60 -7.38
C VAL A 252 8.13 -3.29 -7.09
N THR A 253 8.65 -2.48 -6.17
CA THR A 253 7.99 -1.22 -5.80
C THR A 253 7.96 -0.20 -6.93
N ALA A 254 9.01 -0.11 -7.76
CA ALA A 254 9.06 0.85 -8.86
C ALA A 254 8.07 0.48 -9.98
N TYR A 255 7.89 -0.81 -10.29
CA TYR A 255 6.95 -1.23 -11.33
C TYR A 255 5.49 -1.10 -10.88
N VAL A 256 5.18 -1.45 -9.65
CA VAL A 256 3.86 -1.17 -9.06
C VAL A 256 3.59 0.33 -9.06
N MET A 257 4.53 1.14 -8.58
CA MET A 257 4.41 2.59 -8.54
C MET A 257 4.15 3.23 -9.92
N GLN A 258 4.68 2.65 -11.01
CA GLN A 258 4.39 3.10 -12.37
C GLN A 258 2.90 2.93 -12.73
N ASP A 259 2.27 1.86 -12.27
CA ASP A 259 0.84 1.61 -12.47
C ASP A 259 0.02 2.52 -11.56
N GLU A 260 0.35 2.61 -10.27
CA GLU A 260 -0.32 3.45 -9.27
C GLU A 260 -0.38 4.92 -9.64
N ALA A 261 0.65 5.46 -10.29
CA ALA A 261 0.63 6.84 -10.79
C ALA A 261 -0.53 7.08 -11.78
N ARG A 262 -0.93 6.06 -12.55
CA ARG A 262 -2.10 6.12 -13.45
C ARG A 262 -3.41 5.99 -12.68
N HIS A 263 -3.45 5.17 -11.63
CA HIS A 263 -4.62 4.96 -10.81
C HIS A 263 -5.01 6.24 -10.06
N VAL A 264 -4.06 6.89 -9.42
CA VAL A 264 -4.26 8.21 -8.79
C VAL A 264 -4.68 9.27 -9.81
N ALA A 265 -4.06 9.28 -11.01
CA ALA A 265 -4.46 10.20 -12.07
C ALA A 265 -5.90 9.94 -12.54
N PHE A 266 -6.34 8.70 -12.60
CA PHE A 266 -7.71 8.33 -12.95
C PHE A 266 -8.72 8.87 -11.94
N GLY A 267 -8.49 8.61 -10.64
CA GLY A 267 -9.33 9.14 -9.57
C GLY A 267 -9.41 10.67 -9.61
N ARG A 268 -8.25 11.32 -9.70
CA ARG A 268 -8.15 12.78 -9.78
C ARG A 268 -8.95 13.37 -10.94
N LEU A 269 -8.77 12.84 -12.16
CA LEU A 269 -9.46 13.34 -13.35
C LEU A 269 -10.97 13.11 -13.28
N ALA A 270 -11.41 11.94 -12.80
CA ALA A 270 -12.82 11.63 -12.65
C ALA A 270 -13.52 12.56 -11.65
N LEU A 271 -12.89 12.80 -10.50
CA LEU A 271 -13.46 13.63 -9.43
C LEU A 271 -13.40 15.11 -9.74
N ARG A 272 -12.32 15.60 -10.38
CA ARG A 272 -12.17 17.00 -10.79
C ARG A 272 -13.29 17.44 -11.73
N ASP A 273 -13.75 16.56 -12.61
CA ASP A 273 -14.86 16.87 -13.54
C ASP A 273 -16.24 16.79 -12.84
N TYR A 274 -16.36 16.02 -11.77
CA TYR A 274 -17.62 15.79 -11.07
C TYR A 274 -17.85 16.76 -9.89
N TYR A 275 -16.84 17.04 -9.08
CA TYR A 275 -17.00 17.79 -7.82
C TYR A 275 -17.45 19.24 -7.95
N PRO A 276 -17.23 19.97 -9.05
CA PRO A 276 -17.88 21.27 -9.27
C PRO A 276 -19.41 21.24 -9.27
N GLN A 277 -20.02 20.06 -9.49
CA GLN A 277 -21.47 19.86 -9.55
C GLN A 277 -22.07 19.57 -8.16
N LEU A 278 -21.26 19.31 -7.15
CA LEU A 278 -21.73 19.02 -5.79
C LEU A 278 -22.30 20.26 -5.11
N THR A 279 -23.34 20.06 -4.32
CA THR A 279 -23.81 21.05 -3.35
C THR A 279 -22.81 21.26 -2.23
N ASP A 280 -22.93 22.36 -1.49
CA ASP A 280 -22.04 22.64 -0.35
C ASP A 280 -22.12 21.51 0.71
N LYS A 281 -23.33 20.98 0.95
CA LYS A 281 -23.52 19.85 1.89
C LYS A 281 -22.78 18.58 1.43
N GLU A 282 -22.96 18.21 0.17
CA GLU A 282 -22.29 17.03 -0.40
C GLU A 282 -20.76 17.19 -0.37
N ARG A 283 -20.28 18.40 -0.62
CA ARG A 283 -18.85 18.73 -0.52
C ARG A 283 -18.34 18.59 0.90
N ASP A 284 -19.08 19.11 1.90
CA ASP A 284 -18.70 19.01 3.32
C ASP A 284 -18.63 17.55 3.79
N GLU A 285 -19.55 16.69 3.33
CA GLU A 285 -19.51 15.24 3.60
C GLU A 285 -18.24 14.56 3.03
N ARG A 286 -17.78 14.97 1.83
CA ARG A 286 -16.54 14.46 1.23
C ARG A 286 -15.30 14.96 1.97
N GLU A 287 -15.32 16.23 2.40
CA GLU A 287 -14.25 16.80 3.22
C GLU A 287 -14.14 16.10 4.59
N GLU A 288 -15.26 15.74 5.21
CA GLU A 288 -15.27 14.98 6.45
C GLU A 288 -14.64 13.61 6.27
N PHE A 289 -15.05 12.85 5.25
CA PHE A 289 -14.47 11.55 4.91
C PHE A 289 -12.94 11.64 4.65
N VAL A 290 -12.49 12.66 3.92
CA VAL A 290 -11.06 12.88 3.67
C VAL A 290 -10.30 13.11 4.97
N VAL A 291 -10.82 13.93 5.86
CA VAL A 291 -10.17 14.22 7.13
C VAL A 291 -10.07 12.97 8.00
N GLU A 292 -11.15 12.21 8.13
CA GLU A 292 -11.15 10.93 8.86
C GLU A 292 -10.17 9.94 8.27
N GLY A 293 -10.20 9.76 6.95
CA GLY A 293 -9.28 8.90 6.23
C GLY A 293 -7.81 9.30 6.41
N CYS A 294 -7.50 10.59 6.40
CA CYS A 294 -6.15 11.09 6.65
C CYS A 294 -5.67 10.78 8.08
N TYR A 295 -6.52 10.86 9.09
CA TYR A 295 -6.17 10.47 10.45
C TYR A 295 -5.93 8.94 10.55
N LEU A 296 -6.77 8.12 9.95
CA LEU A 296 -6.57 6.67 9.90
C LEU A 296 -5.23 6.32 9.22
N LEU A 297 -4.93 6.96 8.08
CA LEU A 297 -3.69 6.76 7.35
C LEU A 297 -2.44 7.22 8.13
N ARG A 298 -2.54 8.27 8.94
CA ARG A 298 -1.46 8.73 9.83
C ARG A 298 -1.21 7.73 10.96
N ASP A 299 -2.29 7.30 11.63
CA ASP A 299 -2.20 6.57 12.90
C ASP A 299 -1.83 5.08 12.67
N ARG A 300 -2.06 4.53 11.47
CA ARG A 300 -1.62 3.18 11.14
C ARG A 300 -0.11 2.97 11.31
N PHE A 301 0.70 4.03 11.19
CA PHE A 301 2.16 3.96 11.33
C PHE A 301 2.66 3.88 12.78
N LEU A 302 1.75 3.81 13.76
CA LEU A 302 2.09 3.42 15.13
C LEU A 302 2.55 1.97 15.20
N ALA A 303 2.10 1.11 14.28
CA ALA A 303 2.54 -0.27 14.06
C ALA A 303 2.49 -1.14 15.33
N ASP A 304 1.43 -0.99 16.13
CA ASP A 304 1.25 -1.66 17.41
C ASP A 304 1.48 -3.18 17.31
N GLU A 305 0.94 -3.79 16.26
CA GLU A 305 1.02 -5.23 15.98
C GLU A 305 2.46 -5.74 15.80
N VAL A 306 3.37 -4.86 15.34
CA VAL A 306 4.80 -5.21 15.21
C VAL A 306 5.46 -5.26 16.57
N TRP A 307 5.21 -4.24 17.40
CA TRP A 307 5.81 -4.17 18.73
C TRP A 307 5.28 -5.27 19.64
N GLU A 308 3.99 -5.58 19.55
CA GLU A 308 3.36 -6.72 20.26
C GLU A 308 3.99 -8.05 19.85
N CYS A 309 4.09 -8.32 18.54
CA CYS A 309 4.67 -9.55 18.02
C CYS A 309 6.13 -9.74 18.42
N LEU A 310 6.89 -8.65 18.52
CA LEU A 310 8.28 -8.66 18.94
C LEU A 310 8.47 -8.75 20.47
N GLY A 311 7.38 -8.61 21.25
CA GLY A 311 7.43 -8.56 22.72
C GLY A 311 8.10 -7.30 23.25
N LEU A 312 8.04 -6.20 22.49
CA LEU A 312 8.58 -4.90 22.90
C LEU A 312 7.55 -4.12 23.73
N PRO A 313 7.97 -3.14 24.55
CA PRO A 313 7.07 -2.31 25.32
C PRO A 313 6.28 -1.36 24.39
N VAL A 314 5.09 -1.78 23.98
CA VAL A 314 4.25 -1.11 22.97
C VAL A 314 4.01 0.36 23.31
N ALA A 315 3.70 0.67 24.58
CA ALA A 315 3.46 2.05 25.01
C ALA A 315 4.68 2.96 24.80
N GLU A 316 5.91 2.49 25.16
CA GLU A 316 7.14 3.25 24.95
C GLU A 316 7.44 3.43 23.45
N CYS A 317 7.19 2.39 22.64
CA CYS A 317 7.39 2.45 21.18
C CYS A 317 6.45 3.50 20.56
N LYS A 318 5.16 3.47 20.90
CA LYS A 318 4.17 4.43 20.39
C LYS A 318 4.46 5.85 20.81
N GLU A 319 4.77 6.07 22.09
CA GLU A 319 5.13 7.39 22.59
C GLU A 319 6.33 7.97 21.83
N TRP A 320 7.34 7.13 21.53
CA TRP A 320 8.47 7.55 20.72
C TRP A 320 8.06 7.90 19.29
N VAL A 321 7.27 7.04 18.63
CA VAL A 321 6.79 7.28 17.26
C VAL A 321 5.99 8.57 17.16
N ASP A 322 5.18 8.89 18.15
CA ASP A 322 4.38 10.12 18.17
C ASP A 322 5.21 11.37 18.35
N HIS A 323 6.25 11.32 19.17
CA HIS A 323 7.06 12.51 19.53
C HIS A 323 8.36 12.64 18.73
N SER A 324 8.78 11.60 18.01
CA SER A 324 9.99 11.62 17.19
C SER A 324 9.86 12.58 16.01
N GLU A 325 10.77 13.54 15.92
CA GLU A 325 10.83 14.48 14.79
C GLU A 325 11.05 13.74 13.46
N LEU A 326 11.89 12.72 13.45
CA LEU A 326 12.14 11.90 12.27
C LEU A 326 10.84 11.22 11.80
N MET A 327 10.08 10.62 12.73
CA MET A 327 8.80 9.99 12.40
C MET A 327 7.72 11.02 12.03
N ARG A 328 7.76 12.21 12.60
CA ARG A 328 6.89 13.30 12.17
C ARG A 328 7.16 13.66 10.70
N VAL A 329 8.41 13.85 10.32
CA VAL A 329 8.81 14.13 8.92
C VAL A 329 8.42 12.99 8.00
N TYR A 330 8.70 11.73 8.40
CA TYR A 330 8.32 10.55 7.63
C TYR A 330 6.81 10.50 7.40
N ARG A 331 6.00 10.55 8.46
CA ARG A 331 4.54 10.47 8.38
C ARG A 331 3.93 11.61 7.55
N THR A 332 4.44 12.84 7.71
CA THR A 332 3.95 13.97 6.91
C THR A 332 4.31 13.82 5.43
N SER A 333 5.50 13.31 5.09
CA SER A 333 5.92 13.12 3.69
C SER A 333 5.01 12.17 2.90
N LEU A 334 4.36 11.23 3.59
CA LEU A 334 3.41 10.29 2.96
C LEU A 334 2.16 10.98 2.39
N PHE A 335 1.85 12.19 2.85
CA PHE A 335 0.72 12.99 2.33
C PHE A 335 1.09 13.87 1.13
N SER A 336 2.34 13.83 0.68
CA SER A 336 2.82 14.66 -0.44
C SER A 336 2.08 14.44 -1.76
N ARG A 337 1.43 13.29 -1.93
CA ARG A 337 0.60 12.98 -3.10
C ARG A 337 -0.88 13.29 -2.87
N ILE A 338 -1.37 13.12 -1.64
CA ILE A 338 -2.78 13.32 -1.29
C ILE A 338 -3.13 14.81 -1.29
N VAL A 339 -2.37 15.62 -0.56
CA VAL A 339 -2.73 17.03 -0.32
C VAL A 339 -2.93 17.84 -1.60
N PRO A 340 -2.00 17.81 -2.58
CA PRO A 340 -2.20 18.53 -3.83
C PRO A 340 -3.33 17.94 -4.68
N THR A 341 -3.55 16.61 -4.62
CA THR A 341 -4.67 15.96 -5.32
C THR A 341 -6.01 16.41 -4.76
N ILE A 342 -6.19 16.45 -3.44
CA ILE A 342 -7.41 16.93 -2.77
C ILE A 342 -7.70 18.38 -3.14
N ARG A 343 -6.68 19.22 -3.23
CA ARG A 343 -6.83 20.60 -3.68
C ARG A 343 -7.25 20.68 -5.17
N ASP A 344 -6.63 19.89 -6.03
CA ASP A 344 -6.90 19.88 -7.49
C ASP A 344 -8.31 19.41 -7.83
N ILE A 345 -8.86 18.46 -7.06
CA ILE A 345 -10.25 18.03 -7.23
C ILE A 345 -11.29 18.98 -6.62
N GLY A 346 -10.84 20.06 -5.98
CA GLY A 346 -11.70 21.12 -5.45
C GLY A 346 -12.25 20.87 -4.05
N LEU A 347 -11.72 19.93 -3.28
CA LEU A 347 -12.00 19.77 -1.86
C LEU A 347 -10.98 20.58 -1.04
N TRP A 348 -11.25 21.87 -0.85
CA TRP A 348 -10.31 22.79 -0.21
C TRP A 348 -10.98 23.78 0.75
N GLY A 349 -12.03 23.32 1.44
CA GLY A 349 -12.79 24.09 2.42
C GLY A 349 -12.04 24.33 3.74
N PRO A 350 -12.66 25.06 4.66
CA PRO A 350 -12.08 25.34 5.97
C PRO A 350 -11.76 24.08 6.78
N ARG A 351 -12.58 23.02 6.68
CA ARG A 351 -12.40 21.73 7.36
C ARG A 351 -11.08 21.09 6.97
N ILE A 352 -10.84 20.92 5.65
CA ILE A 352 -9.61 20.34 5.10
C ILE A 352 -8.38 21.16 5.50
N ARG A 353 -8.44 22.49 5.28
CA ARG A 353 -7.30 23.37 5.58
C ARG A 353 -6.92 23.34 7.05
N LYS A 354 -7.93 23.32 7.95
CA LYS A 354 -7.67 23.21 9.38
C LYS A 354 -7.01 21.86 9.72
N ALA A 355 -7.59 20.75 9.29
CA ALA A 355 -7.05 19.41 9.56
C ALA A 355 -5.62 19.27 9.02
N TYR A 356 -5.35 19.76 7.81
CA TYR A 356 -4.01 19.70 7.22
C TYR A 356 -2.99 20.59 7.91
N ALA A 357 -3.42 21.73 8.45
CA ALA A 357 -2.58 22.57 9.30
C ALA A 357 -2.26 21.85 10.63
N ASP A 358 -3.27 21.27 11.29
CA ASP A 358 -3.11 20.52 12.54
C ASP A 358 -2.20 19.28 12.36
N MET A 359 -2.23 18.64 11.19
CA MET A 359 -1.36 17.52 10.83
C MET A 359 0.04 17.94 10.35
N GLY A 360 0.28 19.24 10.11
CA GLY A 360 1.55 19.74 9.58
C GLY A 360 1.82 19.41 8.10
N ILE A 361 0.76 19.10 7.31
CA ILE A 361 0.87 18.68 5.91
C ILE A 361 0.41 19.74 4.90
N LEU A 362 -0.10 20.88 5.36
CA LEU A 362 -0.62 21.95 4.50
C LEU A 362 0.40 22.44 3.46
N GLY A 363 1.69 22.37 3.77
CA GLY A 363 2.78 22.80 2.89
C GLY A 363 2.88 22.02 1.57
N PHE A 364 2.26 20.84 1.46
CA PHE A 364 2.24 20.06 0.21
C PHE A 364 1.18 20.53 -0.80
N ALA A 365 0.37 21.52 -0.47
CA ALA A 365 -0.75 21.99 -1.30
C ALA A 365 -0.35 22.44 -2.71
N GLU A 366 0.88 22.94 -2.89
CA GLU A 366 1.41 23.41 -4.19
C GLU A 366 2.19 22.33 -4.95
N GLY A 367 2.09 21.05 -4.53
CA GLY A 367 2.79 19.94 -5.17
C GLY A 367 2.35 19.72 -6.62
N ASP A 368 3.31 19.51 -7.51
CA ASP A 368 3.08 19.19 -8.92
C ASP A 368 2.75 17.70 -9.10
N VAL A 369 1.47 17.35 -9.01
CA VAL A 369 0.99 15.95 -9.10
C VAL A 369 1.34 15.32 -10.47
N GLU A 370 1.24 16.08 -11.56
CA GLU A 370 1.53 15.58 -12.91
C GLU A 370 3.04 15.34 -13.09
N GLY A 371 3.88 16.30 -12.71
CA GLY A 371 5.32 16.15 -12.76
C GLY A 371 5.85 15.04 -11.86
N MET A 372 5.23 14.81 -10.71
CA MET A 372 5.55 13.66 -9.87
C MET A 372 5.26 12.32 -10.58
N GLY A 373 4.10 12.17 -11.21
CA GLY A 373 3.75 10.97 -11.98
C GLY A 373 4.68 10.73 -13.19
N LEU A 374 5.07 11.78 -13.88
CA LEU A 374 6.04 11.68 -14.99
C LEU A 374 7.43 11.21 -14.51
N ARG A 375 7.89 11.67 -13.35
CA ARG A 375 9.15 11.19 -12.75
C ARG A 375 9.09 9.70 -12.40
N ASP A 376 7.98 9.22 -11.86
CA ASP A 376 7.79 7.81 -11.53
C ASP A 376 7.92 6.91 -12.78
N GLU A 377 7.37 7.35 -13.91
CA GLU A 377 7.51 6.65 -15.19
C GLU A 377 8.94 6.66 -15.73
N VAL A 378 9.68 7.74 -15.54
CA VAL A 378 11.09 7.82 -15.97
C VAL A 378 11.92 6.81 -15.20
N VAL A 379 11.77 6.75 -13.87
CA VAL A 379 12.52 5.81 -13.02
C VAL A 379 12.23 4.36 -13.39
N ALA A 380 10.97 3.99 -13.64
CA ALA A 380 10.62 2.62 -14.04
C ALA A 380 11.29 2.24 -15.39
N ARG A 381 11.33 3.16 -16.36
CA ARG A 381 12.01 2.93 -17.64
C ARG A 381 13.52 2.79 -17.50
N GLU A 382 14.15 3.58 -16.63
CA GLU A 382 15.59 3.48 -16.36
C GLU A 382 15.94 2.11 -15.73
N LEU A 383 15.07 1.56 -14.88
CA LEU A 383 15.23 0.21 -14.35
C LEU A 383 15.12 -0.86 -15.45
N ASP A 384 14.16 -0.75 -16.36
CA ASP A 384 14.03 -1.68 -17.50
C ASP A 384 15.30 -1.68 -18.36
N VAL A 385 15.86 -0.50 -18.69
CA VAL A 385 17.11 -0.39 -19.45
C VAL A 385 18.26 -1.07 -18.72
N ARG A 386 18.42 -0.79 -17.44
CA ARG A 386 19.49 -1.40 -16.62
C ARG A 386 19.38 -2.92 -16.53
N LEU A 387 18.16 -3.45 -16.36
CA LEU A 387 17.93 -4.89 -16.32
C LEU A 387 18.23 -5.55 -17.68
N ALA A 388 17.89 -4.91 -18.79
CA ALA A 388 18.22 -5.39 -20.14
C ALA A 388 19.74 -5.42 -20.35
N GLU A 389 20.47 -4.42 -19.92
CA GLU A 389 21.94 -4.37 -19.98
C GLU A 389 22.59 -5.50 -19.16
N ILE A 390 22.09 -5.74 -17.94
CA ILE A 390 22.58 -6.85 -17.07
C ILE A 390 22.35 -8.20 -17.75
N LYS A 391 21.15 -8.45 -18.28
CA LYS A 391 20.82 -9.69 -19.00
C LYS A 391 21.72 -9.89 -20.21
N SER A 392 21.88 -8.87 -21.04
CA SER A 392 22.77 -8.90 -22.23
C SER A 392 24.22 -9.22 -21.86
N THR A 393 24.73 -8.60 -20.78
CA THR A 393 26.11 -8.84 -20.31
C THR A 393 26.28 -10.27 -19.79
N ALA A 394 25.29 -10.80 -19.07
CA ALA A 394 25.30 -12.19 -18.56
C ALA A 394 25.23 -13.21 -19.71
N GLU A 395 24.40 -12.98 -20.75
CA GLU A 395 24.30 -13.81 -21.94
C GLU A 395 25.62 -13.81 -22.74
N GLN A 396 26.26 -12.65 -22.89
CA GLN A 396 27.58 -12.55 -23.57
C GLN A 396 28.67 -13.29 -22.78
N ALA A 397 28.68 -13.19 -21.45
CA ALA A 397 29.63 -13.90 -20.62
C ALA A 397 29.43 -15.44 -20.72
N ALA A 398 28.17 -15.89 -20.71
CA ALA A 398 27.86 -17.32 -20.88
C ALA A 398 28.20 -17.87 -22.28
N ALA A 399 28.11 -17.03 -23.33
CA ALA A 399 28.46 -17.42 -24.70
C ALA A 399 29.98 -17.48 -24.94
N THR A 400 30.79 -16.88 -24.06
CA THR A 400 32.25 -16.83 -24.13
C THR A 400 32.96 -17.81 -23.18
N ALA A 401 32.21 -18.47 -22.32
CA ALA A 401 32.66 -19.51 -21.40
C ALA A 401 32.41 -20.92 -21.97
#